data_2eab5d2eaac194b047143cb4aa49d832
#
_entry.id   2eab5d2eaac194b047143cb4aa49d832
#
_cell.length_a   1.000
_cell.length_b   1.000
_cell.length_c   1.000
_cell.angle_alpha   90.00
_cell.angle_beta   90.00
_cell.angle_gamma   90.00
#
_symmetry.space_group_name_H-M   'P 1'
#
loop_
_entity.id
_entity.type
_entity.pdbx_description
1 polymer ?
#
loop_
_entity_poly.entity_id
_entity_poly.type
_entity_poly.pdbx_seq_one_letter_code
_entity_poly.pdbx_strand_id
1 'polypeptide(L)'
;KILEEHLFHAPKGQRATVFHREGQNFSFTEDKALRKLIGKMVSENQLFFSVACTMNDADCVKAMQWFREDVRFSRDYADIPDQLINYTDDPLMLKAISNYAKAADLGIEDVQFDVNNQEIDSSDKFPENMPDELKRALSQFAQALASSPHVKMQQMRVDQVDAKTTHKGKNKDGSKGLYKLDLDDESDGTRRLMSIAPGIESALRTGGLLLIDEINRELHPILVAYIVAKFQNKSTNPNGAQLV
;
A
#
# COMPACT_ATOMS: atom_id res chain seq x y z
N LYS A 1 27.25 -5.97 -8.59
CA LYS A 1 27.43 -6.78 -9.80
C LYS A 1 26.38 -7.86 -9.86
N ILE A 2 25.64 -7.95 -10.98
CA ILE A 2 24.66 -9.01 -11.22
C ILE A 2 25.42 -10.24 -11.71
N LEU A 3 25.28 -11.37 -11.02
CA LEU A 3 25.93 -12.63 -11.39
C LEU A 3 25.06 -13.41 -12.36
N GLU A 4 23.77 -13.55 -12.03
CA GLU A 4 22.81 -14.29 -12.84
C GLU A 4 21.44 -13.62 -12.77
N GLU A 5 20.69 -13.71 -13.87
CA GLU A 5 19.33 -13.20 -14.00
C GLU A 5 18.55 -14.09 -14.97
N HIS A 6 17.37 -14.54 -14.57
CA HIS A 6 16.58 -15.46 -15.38
C HIS A 6 15.11 -15.08 -15.31
N LEU A 7 14.45 -14.96 -16.45
CA LEU A 7 13.00 -14.83 -16.55
C LEU A 7 12.43 -16.04 -17.29
N PHE A 8 11.40 -16.62 -16.71
CA PHE A 8 10.67 -17.74 -17.29
C PHE A 8 9.19 -17.39 -17.42
N HIS A 9 8.52 -17.99 -18.38
CA HIS A 9 7.07 -18.03 -18.46
C HIS A 9 6.59 -19.48 -18.62
N ALA A 10 5.33 -19.76 -18.30
CA ALA A 10 4.75 -21.09 -18.42
C ALA A 10 3.36 -21.04 -19.06
N PRO A 11 3.21 -20.59 -20.31
CA PRO A 11 1.91 -20.30 -20.95
C PRO A 11 1.02 -21.55 -21.09
N LYS A 12 1.60 -22.75 -21.04
CA LYS A 12 0.88 -24.03 -21.12
C LYS A 12 1.29 -25.00 -19.99
N GLY A 13 1.66 -24.45 -18.83
CA GLY A 13 2.16 -25.23 -17.69
C GLY A 13 3.61 -25.71 -17.83
N GLN A 14 4.23 -25.58 -18.99
CA GLN A 14 5.64 -25.89 -19.19
C GLN A 14 6.49 -24.63 -19.12
N ARG A 15 7.56 -24.69 -18.33
CA ARG A 15 8.52 -23.60 -18.14
C ARG A 15 9.29 -23.34 -19.40
N ALA A 16 9.22 -22.15 -19.95
CA ALA A 16 10.01 -21.67 -21.08
C ALA A 16 10.85 -20.46 -20.66
N THR A 17 12.10 -20.40 -21.11
CA THR A 17 13.00 -19.29 -20.84
C THR A 17 12.62 -18.08 -21.72
N VAL A 18 12.44 -16.92 -21.12
CA VAL A 18 12.31 -15.65 -21.83
C VAL A 18 13.70 -15.07 -22.09
N PHE A 19 14.48 -14.92 -21.03
CA PHE A 19 15.91 -14.60 -21.13
C PHE A 19 16.70 -15.25 -20.00
N HIS A 20 17.99 -15.45 -20.25
CA HIS A 20 18.99 -15.82 -19.25
C HIS A 20 20.23 -14.95 -19.44
N ARG A 21 20.73 -14.45 -18.32
CA ARG A 21 21.96 -13.68 -18.23
C ARG A 21 22.91 -14.34 -17.23
N GLU A 22 24.15 -14.46 -17.62
CA GLU A 22 25.26 -14.87 -16.76
C GLU A 22 26.40 -13.86 -16.91
N GLY A 23 26.60 -13.03 -15.89
CA GLY A 23 27.49 -11.87 -15.97
C GLY A 23 27.05 -10.88 -17.05
N GLN A 24 27.80 -10.78 -18.15
CA GLN A 24 27.45 -9.98 -19.33
C GLN A 24 27.13 -10.84 -20.57
N ASN A 25 26.94 -12.12 -20.38
CA ASN A 25 26.51 -13.03 -21.42
C ASN A 25 24.99 -13.19 -21.38
N PHE A 26 24.32 -12.92 -22.48
CA PHE A 26 22.87 -12.97 -22.58
C PHE A 26 22.42 -14.00 -23.59
N SER A 27 21.40 -14.81 -23.24
CA SER A 27 20.68 -15.68 -24.15
C SER A 27 19.19 -15.36 -24.13
N PHE A 28 18.56 -15.37 -25.32
CA PHE A 28 17.16 -15.01 -25.53
C PHE A 28 16.46 -16.03 -26.39
N THR A 29 15.19 -16.34 -26.07
CA THR A 29 14.39 -17.28 -26.86
C THR A 29 13.63 -16.58 -27.97
N GLU A 30 12.97 -15.46 -27.68
CA GLU A 30 12.16 -14.66 -28.59
C GLU A 30 12.63 -13.19 -28.59
N ASP A 31 12.13 -12.36 -29.49
CA ASP A 31 12.47 -10.94 -29.63
C ASP A 31 13.97 -10.62 -29.57
N LYS A 32 14.75 -11.51 -30.18
CA LYS A 32 16.22 -11.52 -30.07
C LYS A 32 16.88 -10.22 -30.51
N ALA A 33 16.29 -9.50 -31.47
CA ALA A 33 16.86 -8.27 -32.00
C ALA A 33 16.80 -7.14 -30.95
N LEU A 34 15.61 -6.89 -30.37
CA LEU A 34 15.40 -5.90 -29.31
C LEU A 34 16.20 -6.26 -28.07
N ARG A 35 16.10 -7.50 -27.60
CA ARG A 35 16.77 -7.96 -26.36
C ARG A 35 18.29 -7.93 -26.48
N LYS A 36 18.86 -8.23 -27.66
CA LYS A 36 20.30 -8.07 -27.91
C LYS A 36 20.74 -6.61 -27.87
N LEU A 37 19.91 -5.69 -28.36
CA LEU A 37 20.19 -4.26 -28.28
C LEU A 37 20.20 -3.80 -26.81
N ILE A 38 19.17 -4.15 -26.06
CA ILE A 38 19.07 -3.87 -24.63
C ILE A 38 20.27 -4.44 -23.87
N GLY A 39 20.65 -5.70 -24.12
CA GLY A 39 21.79 -6.37 -23.48
C GLY A 39 23.13 -5.63 -23.66
N LYS A 40 23.31 -4.93 -24.78
CA LYS A 40 24.49 -4.08 -25.01
C LYS A 40 24.49 -2.78 -24.21
N MET A 41 23.32 -2.34 -23.76
CA MET A 41 23.15 -1.08 -23.00
C MET A 41 23.19 -1.33 -21.49
N VAL A 42 22.98 -2.56 -21.02
CA VAL A 42 22.91 -2.92 -19.62
C VAL A 42 24.31 -3.05 -19.01
N SER A 43 24.58 -2.30 -17.97
CA SER A 43 25.82 -2.39 -17.20
C SER A 43 25.82 -3.57 -16.23
N GLU A 44 27.00 -3.90 -15.65
CA GLU A 44 27.19 -5.06 -14.76
C GLU A 44 26.34 -5.01 -13.46
N ASN A 45 25.93 -3.81 -13.04
CA ASN A 45 25.18 -3.57 -11.81
C ASN A 45 23.69 -3.23 -12.04
N GLN A 46 23.24 -3.19 -13.31
CA GLN A 46 21.85 -2.99 -13.67
C GLN A 46 21.17 -4.31 -14.00
N LEU A 47 19.92 -4.49 -13.58
CA LEU A 47 19.09 -5.62 -13.98
C LEU A 47 18.66 -5.46 -15.45
N PHE A 48 18.88 -6.49 -16.26
CA PHE A 48 18.36 -6.56 -17.62
C PHE A 48 16.84 -6.42 -17.62
N PHE A 49 16.17 -7.10 -16.69
CA PHE A 49 14.72 -7.05 -16.49
C PHE A 49 14.21 -5.61 -16.37
N SER A 50 14.83 -4.78 -15.51
CA SER A 50 14.40 -3.40 -15.30
C SER A 50 14.58 -2.54 -16.55
N VAL A 51 15.73 -2.67 -17.24
CA VAL A 51 15.99 -1.91 -18.47
C VAL A 51 15.05 -2.36 -19.58
N ALA A 52 14.80 -3.67 -19.71
CA ALA A 52 13.87 -4.23 -20.68
C ALA A 52 12.43 -3.73 -20.45
N CYS A 53 11.97 -3.61 -19.20
CA CYS A 53 10.67 -2.98 -18.88
C CYS A 53 10.63 -1.52 -19.36
N THR A 54 11.67 -0.74 -19.13
CA THR A 54 11.76 0.66 -19.58
C THR A 54 11.72 0.77 -21.11
N MET A 55 12.27 -0.24 -21.82
CA MET A 55 12.26 -0.33 -23.27
C MET A 55 11.02 -1.03 -23.85
N ASN A 56 9.99 -1.24 -23.02
CA ASN A 56 8.70 -1.86 -23.41
C ASN A 56 8.83 -3.30 -23.96
N ASP A 57 9.78 -4.10 -23.44
CA ASP A 57 9.77 -5.55 -23.70
C ASP A 57 8.52 -6.19 -23.11
N ALA A 58 7.70 -6.82 -23.96
CA ALA A 58 6.34 -7.25 -23.60
C ALA A 58 6.31 -8.26 -22.44
N ASP A 59 7.24 -9.23 -22.41
CA ASP A 59 7.29 -10.25 -21.36
C ASP A 59 7.78 -9.64 -20.04
N CYS A 60 8.78 -8.75 -20.10
CA CYS A 60 9.29 -8.07 -18.92
C CYS A 60 8.26 -7.09 -18.34
N VAL A 61 7.55 -6.33 -19.18
CA VAL A 61 6.46 -5.44 -18.73
C VAL A 61 5.35 -6.24 -18.07
N LYS A 62 4.92 -7.36 -18.66
CA LYS A 62 3.89 -8.23 -18.07
C LYS A 62 4.31 -8.80 -16.71
N ALA A 63 5.57 -9.24 -16.60
CA ALA A 63 6.10 -9.73 -15.32
C ALA A 63 6.21 -8.59 -14.28
N MET A 64 6.62 -7.38 -14.69
CA MET A 64 6.68 -6.20 -13.82
C MET A 64 5.30 -5.79 -13.33
N GLN A 65 4.26 -5.96 -14.15
CA GLN A 65 2.89 -5.65 -13.79
C GLN A 65 2.44 -6.44 -12.57
N TRP A 66 2.79 -7.74 -12.49
CA TRP A 66 2.52 -8.56 -11.31
C TRP A 66 3.17 -7.98 -10.04
N PHE A 67 4.44 -7.55 -10.11
CA PHE A 67 5.11 -6.92 -8.96
C PHE A 67 4.45 -5.60 -8.54
N ARG A 68 3.87 -4.86 -9.48
CA ARG A 68 3.22 -3.57 -9.19
C ARG A 68 1.81 -3.72 -8.64
N GLU A 69 1.05 -4.69 -9.14
CA GLU A 69 -0.38 -4.81 -8.91
C GLU A 69 -0.69 -5.84 -7.81
N ASP A 70 0.08 -6.94 -7.77
CA ASP A 70 -0.23 -8.08 -6.92
C ASP A 70 0.70 -8.25 -5.71
N VAL A 71 1.87 -7.61 -5.69
CA VAL A 71 2.79 -7.67 -4.56
C VAL A 71 2.65 -6.43 -3.69
N ARG A 72 2.35 -6.66 -2.41
CA ARG A 72 2.16 -5.61 -1.41
C ARG A 72 3.14 -5.79 -0.27
N PHE A 73 3.75 -4.69 0.14
CA PHE A 73 4.58 -4.64 1.33
C PHE A 73 3.84 -3.86 2.41
N SER A 74 3.58 -4.50 3.54
CA SER A 74 3.19 -3.77 4.74
C SER A 74 4.45 -3.26 5.41
N ARG A 75 4.69 -1.95 5.33
CA ARG A 75 5.78 -1.29 6.05
C ARG A 75 5.32 -0.96 7.47
N ASP A 76 6.25 -1.11 8.43
CA ASP A 76 6.06 -0.57 9.76
C ASP A 76 5.93 0.95 9.68
N TYR A 77 5.02 1.54 10.48
CA TYR A 77 4.91 2.99 10.72
C TYR A 77 4.38 3.88 9.59
N ALA A 78 3.59 3.39 8.66
CA ALA A 78 2.76 4.35 7.93
C ALA A 78 1.68 4.84 8.90
N ASP A 79 1.58 6.14 9.06
CA ASP A 79 0.54 6.75 9.88
C ASP A 79 -0.84 6.28 9.38
N ILE A 80 -1.67 5.74 10.27
CA ILE A 80 -2.96 5.14 9.86
C ILE A 80 -3.83 6.16 9.14
N PRO A 81 -3.97 7.40 9.61
CA PRO A 81 -4.71 8.45 8.93
C PRO A 81 -4.25 8.66 7.48
N ASP A 82 -2.94 8.71 7.24
CA ASP A 82 -2.39 8.88 5.89
C ASP A 82 -2.73 7.71 4.94
N GLN A 83 -2.82 6.50 5.47
CA GLN A 83 -3.24 5.33 4.68
C GLN A 83 -4.74 5.36 4.39
N LEU A 84 -5.55 5.78 5.34
CA LEU A 84 -7.01 5.81 5.22
C LEU A 84 -7.49 6.77 4.12
N ILE A 85 -6.75 7.84 3.84
CA ILE A 85 -7.03 8.77 2.74
C ILE A 85 -7.24 8.04 1.40
N ASN A 86 -6.46 6.98 1.16
CA ASN A 86 -6.57 6.21 -0.08
C ASN A 86 -7.85 5.36 -0.18
N TYR A 87 -8.63 5.25 0.89
CA TYR A 87 -9.80 4.37 0.97
C TYR A 87 -11.10 5.10 1.32
N THR A 88 -11.10 6.44 1.32
CA THR A 88 -12.30 7.26 1.62
C THR A 88 -13.46 6.93 0.71
N ASP A 89 -13.19 6.58 -0.53
CA ASP A 89 -14.18 6.20 -1.54
C ASP A 89 -14.43 4.68 -1.62
N ASP A 90 -13.83 3.87 -0.72
CA ASP A 90 -14.05 2.41 -0.64
C ASP A 90 -14.73 2.03 0.69
N PRO A 91 -16.07 2.11 0.79
CA PRO A 91 -16.81 1.75 2.01
C PRO A 91 -16.59 0.31 2.46
N LEU A 92 -16.28 -0.60 1.53
CA LEU A 92 -16.01 -2.00 1.85
C LEU A 92 -14.65 -2.14 2.54
N MET A 93 -13.65 -1.37 2.12
CA MET A 93 -12.35 -1.33 2.79
C MET A 93 -12.47 -0.73 4.18
N LEU A 94 -13.15 0.40 4.34
CA LEU A 94 -13.35 1.03 5.65
C LEU A 94 -14.09 0.09 6.61
N LYS A 95 -15.11 -0.63 6.12
CA LYS A 95 -15.81 -1.65 6.91
C LYS A 95 -14.88 -2.82 7.28
N ALA A 96 -14.00 -3.25 6.39
CA ALA A 96 -13.03 -4.30 6.69
C ALA A 96 -12.06 -3.84 7.78
N ILE A 97 -11.51 -2.64 7.70
CA ILE A 97 -10.64 -2.05 8.73
C ILE A 97 -11.36 -2.01 10.08
N SER A 98 -12.61 -1.56 10.13
CA SER A 98 -13.43 -1.58 11.34
C SER A 98 -13.58 -3.00 11.91
N ASN A 99 -13.76 -4.02 11.07
CA ASN A 99 -13.85 -5.40 11.52
C ASN A 99 -12.52 -5.92 12.12
N TYR A 100 -11.38 -5.48 11.59
CA TYR A 100 -10.07 -5.83 12.18
C TYR A 100 -9.88 -5.15 13.54
N ALA A 101 -10.26 -3.88 13.69
CA ALA A 101 -10.23 -3.20 14.97
C ALA A 101 -11.07 -3.93 16.03
N LYS A 102 -12.28 -4.35 15.68
CA LYS A 102 -13.16 -5.16 16.55
C LYS A 102 -12.60 -6.54 16.88
N ALA A 103 -11.79 -7.12 15.98
CA ALA A 103 -11.12 -8.39 16.23
C ALA A 103 -9.91 -8.21 17.16
N ALA A 104 -9.25 -7.04 17.11
CA ALA A 104 -8.12 -6.70 17.99
C ALA A 104 -8.57 -6.44 19.42
N ASP A 105 -9.67 -5.73 19.61
CA ASP A 105 -10.23 -5.40 20.90
C ASP A 105 -11.74 -5.66 20.94
N LEU A 106 -12.14 -6.60 21.80
CA LEU A 106 -13.55 -6.97 22.02
C LEU A 106 -14.40 -5.83 22.63
N GLY A 107 -13.76 -4.78 23.15
CA GLY A 107 -14.41 -3.55 23.65
C GLY A 107 -14.90 -2.64 22.54
N ILE A 108 -14.32 -2.72 21.33
CA ILE A 108 -14.67 -1.88 20.19
C ILE A 108 -15.99 -2.33 19.57
N GLU A 109 -16.98 -1.44 19.58
CA GLU A 109 -18.28 -1.62 18.94
C GLU A 109 -18.31 -1.10 17.52
N ASP A 110 -17.64 0.02 17.28
CA ASP A 110 -17.64 0.66 15.97
C ASP A 110 -16.38 1.51 15.76
N VAL A 111 -16.05 1.73 14.48
CA VAL A 111 -15.01 2.66 14.06
C VAL A 111 -15.62 3.63 13.07
N GLN A 112 -15.55 4.92 13.39
CA GLN A 112 -16.02 6.01 12.54
C GLN A 112 -14.83 6.65 11.84
N PHE A 113 -14.99 6.95 10.57
CA PHE A 113 -14.01 7.64 9.76
C PHE A 113 -14.60 8.96 9.31
N ASP A 114 -14.05 10.06 9.82
CA ASP A 114 -14.47 11.41 9.47
C ASP A 114 -13.48 11.98 8.45
N VAL A 115 -13.95 12.21 7.22
CA VAL A 115 -13.14 12.80 6.15
C VAL A 115 -13.34 14.31 6.17
N ASN A 116 -12.31 15.02 6.58
CA ASN A 116 -12.30 16.47 6.56
C ASN A 116 -11.62 16.95 5.27
N ASN A 117 -12.42 17.39 4.32
CA ASN A 117 -11.95 18.02 3.10
C ASN A 117 -11.63 19.49 3.42
N GLN A 118 -10.37 19.82 3.61
CA GLN A 118 -9.95 21.22 3.65
C GLN A 118 -9.56 21.66 2.24
N GLU A 119 -10.38 22.52 1.65
CA GLU A 119 -9.96 23.28 0.48
C GLU A 119 -8.89 24.27 0.95
N ILE A 120 -7.65 24.06 0.52
CA ILE A 120 -6.61 25.07 0.71
C ILE A 120 -6.88 26.13 -0.35
N ASP A 121 -7.54 27.22 0.06
CA ASP A 121 -7.51 28.45 -0.71
C ASP A 121 -6.06 28.94 -0.71
N SER A 122 -5.55 29.31 -1.89
CA SER A 122 -4.17 29.78 -2.09
C SER A 122 -3.80 31.01 -1.22
N SER A 123 -4.76 31.56 -0.49
CA SER A 123 -4.62 32.67 0.46
C SER A 123 -4.52 32.26 1.92
N ASP A 124 -4.82 31.00 2.32
CA ASP A 124 -4.94 30.62 3.72
C ASP A 124 -3.89 29.59 4.17
N LYS A 125 -3.01 30.13 4.97
CA LYS A 125 -2.27 29.60 6.13
C LYS A 125 -1.70 28.18 6.01
N PHE A 126 -0.46 28.15 5.54
CA PHE A 126 0.47 27.07 5.88
C PHE A 126 0.50 26.86 7.40
N PRO A 127 0.71 25.61 7.87
CA PRO A 127 0.84 25.33 9.30
C PRO A 127 1.81 26.29 10.00
N GLU A 128 1.47 26.75 11.19
CA GLU A 128 2.30 27.74 11.92
C GLU A 128 3.74 27.27 12.14
N ASN A 129 3.94 25.96 12.27
CA ASN A 129 5.25 25.32 12.46
C ASN A 129 6.05 25.09 11.16
N MET A 130 5.51 25.48 10.00
CA MET A 130 6.23 25.32 8.73
C MET A 130 7.30 26.40 8.58
N PRO A 131 8.55 26.06 8.19
CA PRO A 131 9.61 27.03 7.93
C PRO A 131 9.22 28.07 6.89
N ASP A 132 9.53 29.34 7.12
CA ASP A 132 9.15 30.44 6.22
C ASP A 132 9.73 30.31 4.80
N GLU A 133 10.90 29.68 4.66
CA GLU A 133 11.50 29.41 3.35
C GLU A 133 10.66 28.42 2.55
N LEU A 134 10.11 27.38 3.21
CA LEU A 134 9.24 26.39 2.57
C LEU A 134 7.89 27.00 2.21
N LYS A 135 7.32 27.85 3.07
CA LYS A 135 6.11 28.62 2.78
C LYS A 135 6.26 29.47 1.51
N ARG A 136 7.40 30.19 1.40
CA ARG A 136 7.72 31.01 0.21
C ARG A 136 7.89 30.17 -1.05
N ALA A 137 8.62 29.05 -0.96
CA ALA A 137 8.83 28.17 -2.10
C ALA A 137 7.52 27.56 -2.63
N LEU A 138 6.65 27.10 -1.72
CA LEU A 138 5.34 26.56 -2.09
C LEU A 138 4.41 27.64 -2.68
N SER A 139 4.41 28.86 -2.13
CA SER A 139 3.65 29.98 -2.68
C SER A 139 4.11 30.36 -4.10
N GLN A 140 5.42 30.42 -4.33
CA GLN A 140 5.99 30.69 -5.65
C GLN A 140 5.67 29.59 -6.66
N PHE A 141 5.72 28.32 -6.22
CA PHE A 141 5.36 27.16 -7.03
C PHE A 141 3.87 27.19 -7.41
N ALA A 142 2.98 27.48 -6.45
CA ALA A 142 1.55 27.63 -6.70
C ALA A 142 1.25 28.75 -7.67
N GLN A 143 1.91 29.93 -7.54
CA GLN A 143 1.78 31.04 -8.47
C GLN A 143 2.28 30.71 -9.89
N ALA A 144 3.40 29.97 -9.99
CA ALA A 144 3.93 29.53 -11.27
C ALA A 144 2.98 28.54 -11.98
N LEU A 145 2.35 27.62 -11.22
CA LEU A 145 1.34 26.71 -11.74
C LEU A 145 0.06 27.47 -12.18
N ALA A 146 -0.40 28.43 -11.38
CA ALA A 146 -1.58 29.23 -11.70
C ALA A 146 -1.40 30.09 -12.97
N SER A 147 -0.17 30.47 -13.30
CA SER A 147 0.17 31.24 -14.50
C SER A 147 0.35 30.37 -15.75
N SER A 148 0.30 29.05 -15.64
CA SER A 148 0.49 28.13 -16.77
C SER A 148 -0.85 27.89 -17.50
N PRO A 149 -0.97 28.24 -18.79
CA PRO A 149 -2.23 28.12 -19.53
C PRO A 149 -2.70 26.68 -19.78
N HIS A 150 -1.87 25.68 -19.43
CA HIS A 150 -2.14 24.26 -19.65
C HIS A 150 -2.44 23.47 -18.36
N VAL A 151 -2.35 24.09 -17.19
CA VAL A 151 -2.66 23.46 -15.92
C VAL A 151 -4.01 24.01 -15.44
N LYS A 152 -5.08 23.25 -15.61
CA LYS A 152 -6.29 23.48 -14.80
C LYS A 152 -5.90 23.15 -13.37
N MET A 153 -5.76 24.15 -12.51
CA MET A 153 -5.64 23.94 -11.08
C MET A 153 -6.90 23.18 -10.64
N GLN A 154 -6.79 21.87 -10.48
CA GLN A 154 -7.63 21.19 -9.52
C GLN A 154 -7.23 21.77 -8.16
N GLN A 155 -8.22 22.28 -7.43
CA GLN A 155 -8.03 22.76 -6.07
C GLN A 155 -7.22 21.73 -5.31
N MET A 156 -6.11 22.15 -4.71
CA MET A 156 -5.34 21.27 -3.84
C MET A 156 -6.25 20.96 -2.64
N ARG A 157 -6.84 19.78 -2.63
CA ARG A 157 -7.53 19.21 -1.49
C ARG A 157 -6.49 18.54 -0.61
N VAL A 158 -6.44 18.91 0.63
CA VAL A 158 -5.81 18.09 1.65
C VAL A 158 -6.95 17.39 2.37
N ASP A 159 -7.12 16.14 2.06
CA ASP A 159 -8.05 15.28 2.76
C ASP A 159 -7.37 14.83 4.04
N GLN A 160 -7.92 15.15 5.18
CA GLN A 160 -7.53 14.63 6.48
C GLN A 160 -8.58 13.62 6.89
N VAL A 161 -8.16 12.43 7.27
CA VAL A 161 -9.04 11.38 7.78
C VAL A 161 -8.78 11.20 9.26
N ASP A 162 -9.78 11.52 10.07
CA ASP A 162 -9.77 11.21 11.49
C ASP A 162 -10.52 9.89 11.72
N ALA A 163 -9.93 8.99 12.49
CA ALA A 163 -10.57 7.76 12.89
C ALA A 163 -10.85 7.76 14.39
N LYS A 164 -12.10 7.42 14.77
CA LYS A 164 -12.53 7.31 16.16
C LYS A 164 -13.15 5.96 16.42
N THR A 165 -12.76 5.33 17.51
CA THR A 165 -13.34 4.08 17.97
C THR A 165 -14.44 4.35 18.99
N THR A 166 -15.44 3.47 19.03
CA THR A 166 -16.52 3.51 20.01
C THR A 166 -16.45 2.26 20.87
N HIS A 167 -16.23 2.43 22.16
CA HIS A 167 -16.09 1.34 23.13
C HIS A 167 -17.30 1.16 24.01
N LYS A 168 -17.60 -0.09 24.35
CA LYS A 168 -18.53 -0.41 25.46
C LYS A 168 -17.84 -0.16 26.79
N GLY A 169 -18.51 0.56 27.65
CA GLY A 169 -18.03 0.81 29.00
C GLY A 169 -19.17 0.79 30.02
N LYS A 170 -18.83 1.08 31.26
CA LYS A 170 -19.78 1.28 32.36
C LYS A 170 -19.67 2.69 32.88
N ASN A 171 -20.79 3.35 33.04
CA ASN A 171 -20.89 4.63 33.73
C ASN A 171 -20.60 4.48 35.22
N LYS A 172 -20.41 5.59 35.93
CA LYS A 172 -20.16 5.58 37.39
C LYS A 172 -21.31 4.96 38.20
N ASP A 173 -22.51 4.99 37.66
CA ASP A 173 -23.74 4.41 38.26
C ASP A 173 -23.91 2.91 37.90
N GLY A 174 -22.95 2.30 37.17
CA GLY A 174 -22.99 0.92 36.74
C GLY A 174 -23.79 0.65 35.48
N SER A 175 -24.45 1.64 34.90
CA SER A 175 -25.15 1.52 33.62
C SER A 175 -24.16 1.34 32.47
N LYS A 176 -24.61 0.68 31.38
CA LYS A 176 -23.80 0.55 30.16
C LYS A 176 -23.76 1.87 29.42
N GLY A 177 -22.57 2.26 28.96
CA GLY A 177 -22.34 3.46 28.15
C GLY A 177 -21.45 3.15 26.93
N LEU A 178 -21.47 4.06 25.97
CA LEU A 178 -20.57 4.05 24.81
C LEU A 178 -19.61 5.24 24.94
N TYR A 179 -18.34 5.00 24.70
CA TYR A 179 -17.28 5.99 24.84
C TYR A 179 -16.51 6.05 23.53
N LYS A 180 -16.26 7.27 23.04
CA LYS A 180 -15.42 7.49 21.87
C LYS A 180 -13.99 7.75 22.32
N LEU A 181 -13.06 7.10 21.66
CA LEU A 181 -11.62 7.32 21.79
C LEU A 181 -11.06 7.76 20.44
N ASP A 182 -10.10 8.66 20.47
CA ASP A 182 -9.30 8.96 19.30
C ASP A 182 -8.34 7.78 19.02
N LEU A 183 -7.93 7.62 17.76
CA LEU A 183 -7.09 6.50 17.36
C LEU A 183 -5.75 6.45 18.13
N ASP A 184 -5.24 7.62 18.53
CA ASP A 184 -4.00 7.72 19.30
C ASP A 184 -4.13 7.20 20.74
N ASP A 185 -5.36 7.13 21.26
CA ASP A 185 -5.67 6.57 22.58
C ASP A 185 -5.84 5.04 22.55
N GLU A 186 -5.81 4.42 21.36
CA GLU A 186 -5.91 2.99 21.21
C GLU A 186 -4.59 2.26 21.52
N SER A 187 -4.72 0.95 21.84
CA SER A 187 -3.56 0.11 22.04
C SER A 187 -2.72 -0.02 20.77
N ASP A 188 -1.40 -0.21 20.93
CA ASP A 188 -0.48 -0.42 19.80
C ASP A 188 -0.92 -1.61 18.93
N GLY A 189 -1.43 -2.67 19.54
CA GLY A 189 -1.95 -3.84 18.83
C GLY A 189 -3.18 -3.52 17.97
N THR A 190 -4.12 -2.71 18.48
CA THR A 190 -5.29 -2.25 17.72
C THR A 190 -4.85 -1.40 16.54
N ARG A 191 -4.00 -0.41 16.79
CA ARG A 191 -3.45 0.46 15.74
C ARG A 191 -2.68 -0.35 14.70
N ARG A 192 -1.82 -1.29 15.12
CA ARG A 192 -1.07 -2.16 14.22
C ARG A 192 -1.99 -2.99 13.33
N LEU A 193 -3.02 -3.62 13.90
CA LEU A 193 -3.95 -4.42 13.10
C LEU A 193 -4.73 -3.58 12.11
N MET A 194 -5.16 -2.37 12.49
CA MET A 194 -5.80 -1.43 11.57
C MET A 194 -4.87 -0.99 10.43
N SER A 195 -3.58 -0.76 10.71
CA SER A 195 -2.62 -0.33 9.70
C SER A 195 -2.32 -1.39 8.64
N ILE A 196 -2.30 -2.68 9.01
CA ILE A 196 -2.05 -3.78 8.06
C ILE A 196 -3.33 -4.29 7.38
N ALA A 197 -4.51 -3.96 7.91
CA ALA A 197 -5.80 -4.42 7.40
C ALA A 197 -6.02 -4.12 5.91
N PRO A 198 -5.70 -2.91 5.37
CA PRO A 198 -5.83 -2.64 3.95
C PRO A 198 -5.00 -3.56 3.06
N GLY A 199 -3.76 -3.85 3.49
CA GLY A 199 -2.89 -4.80 2.77
C GLY A 199 -3.47 -6.21 2.74
N ILE A 200 -3.98 -6.68 3.88
CA ILE A 200 -4.61 -8.01 4.01
C ILE A 200 -5.85 -8.10 3.10
N GLU A 201 -6.78 -7.16 3.22
CA GLU A 201 -8.03 -7.19 2.45
C GLU A 201 -7.76 -7.03 0.95
N SER A 202 -6.83 -6.16 0.58
CA SER A 202 -6.47 -5.99 -0.82
C SER A 202 -5.85 -7.26 -1.41
N ALA A 203 -4.94 -7.94 -0.68
CA ALA A 203 -4.37 -9.21 -1.13
C ALA A 203 -5.46 -10.30 -1.27
N LEU A 204 -6.35 -10.44 -0.28
CA LEU A 204 -7.44 -11.42 -0.33
C LEU A 204 -8.42 -11.17 -1.47
N ARG A 205 -8.70 -9.89 -1.80
CA ARG A 205 -9.58 -9.52 -2.94
C ARG A 205 -8.95 -9.85 -4.29
N THR A 206 -7.65 -9.63 -4.47
CA THR A 206 -7.00 -9.79 -5.77
C THR A 206 -6.33 -11.14 -5.98
N GLY A 207 -6.10 -11.90 -4.91
CA GLY A 207 -5.29 -13.13 -4.96
C GLY A 207 -3.77 -12.85 -4.97
N GLY A 208 -3.36 -11.65 -4.54
CA GLY A 208 -1.98 -11.21 -4.58
C GLY A 208 -1.12 -11.73 -3.43
N LEU A 209 0.14 -11.27 -3.41
CA LEU A 209 1.13 -11.59 -2.37
C LEU A 209 1.24 -10.42 -1.38
N LEU A 210 1.06 -10.71 -0.10
CA LEU A 210 1.31 -9.77 0.99
C LEU A 210 2.57 -10.18 1.75
N LEU A 211 3.51 -9.25 1.84
CA LEU A 211 4.76 -9.38 2.58
C LEU A 211 4.67 -8.50 3.83
N ILE A 212 4.78 -9.11 5.01
CA ILE A 212 4.77 -8.41 6.30
C ILE A 212 6.01 -8.81 7.09
N ASP A 213 6.94 -7.88 7.23
CA ASP A 213 8.07 -8.09 8.10
C ASP A 213 7.63 -8.00 9.58
N GLU A 214 8.12 -8.91 10.41
CA GLU A 214 7.80 -8.97 11.84
C GLU A 214 6.29 -8.89 12.15
N ILE A 215 5.47 -9.71 11.49
CA ILE A 215 4.01 -9.71 11.66
C ILE A 215 3.56 -9.81 13.12
N ASN A 216 4.37 -10.43 13.99
CA ASN A 216 4.10 -10.58 15.42
C ASN A 216 4.43 -9.33 16.26
N ARG A 217 5.05 -8.31 15.67
CA ARG A 217 5.37 -7.09 16.38
C ARG A 217 4.08 -6.37 16.79
N GLU A 218 3.95 -6.05 18.07
CA GLU A 218 2.81 -5.38 18.68
C GLU A 218 1.48 -6.16 18.61
N LEU A 219 1.44 -7.31 17.90
CA LEU A 219 0.24 -8.14 17.83
C LEU A 219 0.28 -9.29 18.82
N HIS A 220 -0.84 -9.49 19.51
CA HIS A 220 -1.02 -10.69 20.31
C HIS A 220 -1.00 -11.95 19.41
N PRO A 221 -0.38 -13.08 19.81
CA PRO A 221 -0.29 -14.29 19.00
C PRO A 221 -1.62 -14.79 18.42
N ILE A 222 -2.73 -14.59 19.13
CA ILE A 222 -4.08 -14.93 18.64
C ILE A 222 -4.45 -14.12 17.40
N LEU A 223 -4.07 -12.84 17.33
CA LEU A 223 -4.34 -11.98 16.16
C LEU A 223 -3.49 -12.40 14.97
N VAL A 224 -2.24 -12.78 15.19
CA VAL A 224 -1.39 -13.36 14.14
C VAL A 224 -2.02 -14.66 13.61
N ALA A 225 -2.45 -15.55 14.50
CA ALA A 225 -3.15 -16.79 14.10
C ALA A 225 -4.45 -16.49 13.33
N TYR A 226 -5.20 -15.48 13.73
CA TYR A 226 -6.40 -15.02 13.02
C TYR A 226 -6.09 -14.56 11.60
N ILE A 227 -5.04 -13.75 11.40
CA ILE A 227 -4.60 -13.31 10.07
C ILE A 227 -4.20 -14.51 9.20
N VAL A 228 -3.34 -15.38 9.73
CA VAL A 228 -2.88 -16.58 9.01
C VAL A 228 -4.06 -17.47 8.61
N ALA A 229 -5.02 -17.68 9.53
CA ALA A 229 -6.22 -18.47 9.26
C ALA A 229 -7.07 -17.89 8.11
N LYS A 230 -7.13 -16.56 7.95
CA LYS A 230 -7.84 -15.93 6.82
C LYS A 230 -7.21 -16.30 5.48
N PHE A 231 -5.89 -16.36 5.40
CA PHE A 231 -5.19 -16.76 4.16
C PHE A 231 -5.28 -18.26 3.88
N GLN A 232 -5.37 -19.10 4.90
CA GLN A 232 -5.47 -20.55 4.76
C GLN A 232 -6.89 -21.05 4.45
N ASN A 233 -7.91 -20.27 4.78
CA ASN A 233 -9.30 -20.70 4.62
C ASN A 233 -9.85 -20.29 3.24
N LYS A 234 -10.29 -21.27 2.46
CA LYS A 234 -10.86 -21.06 1.12
C LYS A 234 -12.10 -20.14 1.09
N SER A 235 -12.86 -20.05 2.18
CA SER A 235 -14.02 -19.16 2.24
C SER A 235 -13.63 -17.68 2.39
N THR A 236 -12.52 -17.39 3.03
CA THR A 236 -11.99 -16.03 3.21
C THR A 236 -10.93 -15.68 2.17
N ASN A 237 -10.32 -16.67 1.53
CA ASN A 237 -9.29 -16.53 0.49
C ASN A 237 -9.65 -17.34 -0.78
N PRO A 238 -10.76 -17.04 -1.45
CA PRO A 238 -11.18 -17.76 -2.65
C PRO A 238 -10.24 -17.52 -3.85
N ASN A 239 -9.50 -16.40 -3.84
CA ASN A 239 -8.61 -15.97 -4.92
C ASN A 239 -7.17 -16.48 -4.77
N GLY A 240 -6.86 -17.20 -3.68
CA GLY A 240 -5.54 -17.81 -3.49
C GLY A 240 -4.42 -16.82 -3.13
N ALA A 241 -4.75 -15.73 -2.41
CA ALA A 241 -3.76 -14.79 -1.89
C ALA A 241 -2.71 -15.49 -1.02
N GLN A 242 -1.50 -14.96 -1.00
CA GLN A 242 -0.38 -15.50 -0.24
C GLN A 242 0.10 -14.50 0.80
N LEU A 243 0.51 -15.00 1.96
CA LEU A 243 1.12 -14.24 3.06
C LEU A 243 2.52 -14.78 3.32
N VAL A 244 3.50 -13.89 3.38
CA VAL A 244 4.92 -14.18 3.66
C VAL A 244 5.47 -13.18 4.67
#